data_1689b946e25aa467660eb4e5c1ece62b
#
_entry.id   1689b946e25aa467660eb4e5c1ece62b
#
_cell.length_a   1.000
_cell.length_b   1.000
_cell.length_c   1.000
_cell.angle_alpha   90.00
_cell.angle_beta   90.00
_cell.angle_gamma   90.00
#
_symmetry.space_group_name_H-M   'P 1'
#
loop_
_entity.id
_entity.type
_entity.pdbx_description
1 polymer ?
#
loop_
_entity_poly.entity_id
_entity_poly.type
_entity_poly.pdbx_seq_one_letter_code
_entity_poly.pdbx_strand_id
1 'polypeptide(L)'
;MARRKFLLLIAVLSVALVALVGSIWATLSGGRLTEVVDAVRIGGDFELTDHTGRRVTAADYRGRLQLVYFGYTFCPDVCITELTRVTETLDALGPATGQQVGGLFVSVDPARDTAEVLRDYQSHFHPAITMLTGSDAEIAQ
;
A
#
# COMPACT_ATOMS: atom_id res chain seq x y z
N MET A 1 -23.77 -52.33 34.38
CA MET A 1 -23.01 -51.15 34.86
C MET A 1 -21.85 -50.75 33.94
N ALA A 2 -21.15 -51.63 33.27
CA ALA A 2 -20.02 -51.33 32.41
C ALA A 2 -20.38 -50.45 31.18
N ARG A 3 -21.51 -50.74 30.50
CA ARG A 3 -21.94 -50.02 29.29
C ARG A 3 -22.24 -48.53 29.55
N ARG A 4 -22.81 -48.21 30.73
CA ARG A 4 -23.12 -46.84 31.12
C ARG A 4 -21.84 -46.03 31.42
N LYS A 5 -20.85 -46.68 32.07
CA LYS A 5 -19.53 -46.05 32.31
C LYS A 5 -18.76 -45.79 31.01
N PHE A 6 -18.85 -46.74 30.07
CA PHE A 6 -18.22 -46.61 28.74
C PHE A 6 -18.83 -45.46 27.91
N LEU A 7 -20.18 -45.34 27.93
CA LEU A 7 -20.87 -44.22 27.26
C LEU A 7 -20.52 -42.86 27.88
N LEU A 8 -20.37 -42.79 29.20
CA LEU A 8 -19.96 -41.55 29.89
C LEU A 8 -18.51 -41.18 29.54
N LEU A 9 -17.61 -42.14 29.44
CA LEU A 9 -16.22 -41.90 29.00
C LEU A 9 -16.15 -41.35 27.58
N ILE A 10 -16.92 -41.89 26.66
CA ILE A 10 -16.99 -41.41 25.28
C ILE A 10 -17.55 -39.97 25.25
N ALA A 11 -18.60 -39.69 26.01
CA ALA A 11 -19.17 -38.35 26.09
C ALA A 11 -18.18 -37.32 26.64
N VAL A 12 -17.42 -37.65 27.67
CA VAL A 12 -16.39 -36.77 28.24
C VAL A 12 -15.24 -36.52 27.24
N LEU A 13 -14.78 -37.59 26.57
CA LEU A 13 -13.71 -37.46 25.56
C LEU A 13 -14.16 -36.63 24.36
N SER A 14 -15.39 -36.78 23.89
CA SER A 14 -15.90 -35.96 22.78
C SER A 14 -16.03 -34.48 23.14
N VAL A 15 -16.49 -34.16 24.34
CA VAL A 15 -16.55 -32.75 24.83
C VAL A 15 -15.15 -32.15 24.96
N ALA A 16 -14.18 -32.90 25.49
CA ALA A 16 -12.80 -32.46 25.59
C ALA A 16 -12.17 -32.21 24.22
N LEU A 17 -12.44 -33.09 23.24
CA LEU A 17 -11.96 -32.93 21.87
C LEU A 17 -12.54 -31.68 21.21
N VAL A 18 -13.84 -31.43 21.35
CA VAL A 18 -14.51 -30.24 20.80
C VAL A 18 -13.95 -28.97 21.43
N ALA A 19 -13.72 -28.96 22.75
CA ALA A 19 -13.11 -27.80 23.45
C ALA A 19 -11.67 -27.55 22.97
N LEU A 20 -10.90 -28.60 22.72
CA LEU A 20 -9.52 -28.50 22.26
C LEU A 20 -9.47 -27.99 20.82
N VAL A 21 -10.31 -28.49 19.93
CA VAL A 21 -10.42 -28.00 18.55
C VAL A 21 -10.91 -26.54 18.52
N GLY A 22 -11.89 -26.20 19.35
CA GLY A 22 -12.39 -24.84 19.49
C GLY A 22 -11.32 -23.83 19.99
N SER A 23 -10.51 -24.24 20.95
CA SER A 23 -9.41 -23.40 21.45
C SER A 23 -8.28 -23.21 20.41
N ILE A 24 -7.93 -24.27 19.67
CA ILE A 24 -6.97 -24.17 18.56
C ILE A 24 -7.51 -23.26 17.46
N TRP A 25 -8.79 -23.40 17.13
CA TRP A 25 -9.42 -22.54 16.12
C TRP A 25 -9.49 -21.07 16.53
N ALA A 26 -9.80 -20.80 17.79
CA ALA A 26 -9.79 -19.45 18.35
C ALA A 26 -8.39 -18.82 18.35
N THR A 27 -7.34 -19.60 18.61
CA THR A 27 -5.96 -19.09 18.55
C THR A 27 -5.45 -18.90 17.12
N LEU A 28 -5.89 -19.73 16.17
CA LEU A 28 -5.54 -19.59 14.76
C LEU A 28 -6.36 -18.50 14.04
N SER A 29 -7.62 -18.30 14.45
CA SER A 29 -8.53 -17.29 13.88
C SER A 29 -8.45 -15.94 14.60
N GLY A 30 -7.93 -15.90 15.80
CA GLY A 30 -7.72 -14.68 16.60
C GLY A 30 -6.48 -13.90 16.13
N GLY A 31 -6.66 -13.22 15.05
CA GLY A 31 -5.89 -12.14 14.44
C GLY A 31 -4.68 -11.58 15.18
N ARG A 32 -3.55 -12.24 15.10
CA ARG A 32 -2.26 -11.57 15.35
C ARG A 32 -1.76 -10.78 14.13
N LEU A 33 -2.46 -10.86 12.99
CA LEU A 33 -2.07 -10.12 11.79
C LEU A 33 -2.43 -8.62 11.87
N THR A 34 -3.46 -8.26 12.65
CA THR A 34 -3.84 -6.86 12.85
C THR A 34 -2.88 -6.09 13.75
N GLU A 35 -2.27 -6.74 14.73
CA GLU A 35 -1.36 -6.07 15.67
C GLU A 35 0.03 -5.76 15.07
N VAL A 36 0.48 -6.57 14.11
CA VAL A 36 1.77 -6.36 13.43
C VAL A 36 1.68 -5.25 12.38
N VAL A 37 0.51 -5.07 11.76
CA VAL A 37 0.29 -4.01 10.74
C VAL A 37 0.17 -2.64 11.39
N ASP A 38 -0.31 -2.55 12.64
CA ASP A 38 -0.44 -1.28 13.37
C ASP A 38 0.91 -0.76 13.92
N ALA A 39 1.94 -1.61 13.97
CA ALA A 39 3.27 -1.24 14.46
C ALA A 39 4.18 -0.60 13.40
N VAL A 40 3.88 -0.75 12.11
CA VAL A 40 4.65 -0.15 11.02
C VAL A 40 3.75 0.88 10.33
N ARG A 41 3.83 2.12 10.76
CA ARG A 41 3.23 3.25 10.05
C ARG A 41 4.03 3.49 8.77
N ILE A 42 3.59 2.89 7.66
CA ILE A 42 4.11 3.20 6.34
C ILE A 42 3.29 4.35 5.76
N GLY A 43 3.97 5.44 5.44
CA GLY A 43 3.35 6.69 4.99
C GLY A 43 3.03 7.63 6.17
N GLY A 44 2.82 8.88 5.86
CA GLY A 44 2.54 9.95 6.80
C GLY A 44 1.86 11.12 6.10
N ASP A 45 1.57 12.15 6.85
CA ASP A 45 1.15 13.42 6.26
C ASP A 45 2.35 14.06 5.55
N PHE A 46 2.12 14.53 4.34
CA PHE A 46 3.11 15.27 3.56
C PHE A 46 2.44 16.51 2.95
N GLU A 47 3.26 17.49 2.61
CA GLU A 47 2.87 18.65 1.81
C GLU A 47 3.96 18.91 0.77
N LEU A 48 3.65 18.64 -0.50
CA LEU A 48 4.58 18.71 -1.62
C LEU A 48 3.99 19.56 -2.76
N THR A 49 4.78 19.80 -3.80
CA THR A 49 4.34 20.47 -5.03
C THR A 49 4.22 19.45 -6.15
N ASP A 50 3.08 19.41 -6.84
CA ASP A 50 2.90 18.52 -7.98
C ASP A 50 3.53 19.12 -9.26
N HIS A 51 3.64 18.31 -10.32
CA HIS A 51 4.19 18.68 -11.61
C HIS A 51 3.40 19.80 -12.32
N THR A 52 2.20 20.15 -11.84
CA THR A 52 1.44 21.30 -12.35
C THR A 52 1.77 22.59 -11.60
N GLY A 53 2.57 22.52 -10.55
CA GLY A 53 2.93 23.60 -9.66
C GLY A 53 1.96 23.82 -8.50
N ARG A 54 0.99 22.92 -8.29
CA ARG A 54 0.00 23.02 -7.21
C ARG A 54 0.54 22.38 -5.93
N ARG A 55 0.29 23.03 -4.79
CA ARG A 55 0.55 22.43 -3.47
C ARG A 55 -0.48 21.33 -3.20
N VAL A 56 0.00 20.18 -2.80
CA VAL A 56 -0.81 18.97 -2.52
C VAL A 56 -0.39 18.34 -1.20
N THR A 57 -1.33 17.68 -0.57
CA THR A 57 -1.16 17.01 0.72
C THR A 57 -1.56 15.54 0.62
N ALA A 58 -1.22 14.74 1.60
CA ALA A 58 -1.68 13.36 1.69
C ALA A 58 -3.22 13.25 1.65
N ALA A 59 -3.95 14.28 2.12
CA ALA A 59 -5.41 14.31 2.13
C ALA A 59 -6.01 14.34 0.71
N ASP A 60 -5.32 14.93 -0.27
CA ASP A 60 -5.78 15.00 -1.67
C ASP A 60 -5.86 13.63 -2.35
N TYR A 61 -5.17 12.62 -1.80
CA TYR A 61 -5.10 11.27 -2.36
C TYR A 61 -5.87 10.23 -1.55
N ARG A 62 -6.57 10.63 -0.48
CA ARG A 62 -7.39 9.73 0.35
C ARG A 62 -8.53 9.10 -0.44
N GLY A 63 -8.91 7.87 -0.07
CA GLY A 63 -9.99 7.12 -0.71
C GLY A 63 -9.60 6.45 -2.03
N ARG A 64 -8.34 6.58 -2.45
CA ARG A 64 -7.79 5.91 -3.63
C ARG A 64 -6.54 5.12 -3.24
N LEU A 65 -6.33 4.00 -3.90
CA LEU A 65 -5.07 3.27 -3.78
C LEU A 65 -3.97 4.03 -4.54
N GLN A 66 -2.83 4.26 -3.91
CA GLN A 66 -1.69 4.93 -4.53
C GLN A 66 -0.50 3.98 -4.62
N LEU A 67 0.04 3.84 -5.82
CA LEU A 67 1.35 3.21 -6.07
C LEU A 67 2.41 4.29 -5.88
N VAL A 68 3.13 4.26 -4.77
CA VAL A 68 4.14 5.27 -4.46
C VAL A 68 5.52 4.78 -4.87
N TYR A 69 6.23 5.59 -5.65
CA TYR A 69 7.58 5.32 -6.10
C TYR A 69 8.48 6.54 -5.82
N PHE A 70 9.58 6.30 -5.16
CA PHE A 70 10.61 7.32 -4.90
C PHE A 70 11.72 7.20 -5.94
N GLY A 71 12.07 8.30 -6.60
CA GLY A 71 13.05 8.30 -7.67
C GLY A 71 13.51 9.70 -8.04
N TYR A 72 14.20 9.84 -9.16
CA TYR A 72 14.64 11.12 -9.72
C TYR A 72 14.72 11.04 -11.25
N THR A 73 14.54 12.18 -11.94
CA THR A 73 14.43 12.20 -13.41
C THR A 73 15.74 11.85 -14.13
N PHE A 74 16.87 12.11 -13.52
CA PHE A 74 18.20 11.81 -14.06
C PHE A 74 18.64 10.34 -13.85
N CYS A 75 17.75 9.49 -13.39
CA CYS A 75 18.00 8.07 -13.23
C CYS A 75 18.07 7.39 -14.62
N PRO A 76 19.20 6.79 -14.99
CA PRO A 76 19.41 6.36 -16.38
C PRO A 76 18.66 5.09 -16.77
N ASP A 77 18.11 4.32 -15.83
CA ASP A 77 17.56 2.98 -16.10
C ASP A 77 16.36 2.62 -15.24
N VAL A 78 16.56 2.31 -13.97
CA VAL A 78 15.54 1.67 -13.13
C VAL A 78 14.27 2.53 -12.95
N CYS A 79 14.37 3.84 -12.82
CA CYS A 79 13.21 4.71 -12.62
C CYS A 79 12.28 4.74 -13.83
N ILE A 80 12.84 4.78 -15.03
CA ILE A 80 12.06 4.73 -16.27
C ILE A 80 11.37 3.37 -16.41
N THR A 81 12.09 2.29 -16.14
CA THR A 81 11.57 0.92 -16.22
C THR A 81 10.42 0.71 -15.25
N GLU A 82 10.56 1.14 -13.99
CA GLU A 82 9.50 0.98 -12.98
C GLU A 82 8.28 1.86 -13.27
N LEU A 83 8.46 3.11 -13.72
CA LEU A 83 7.34 3.96 -14.10
C LEU A 83 6.62 3.44 -15.35
N THR A 84 7.32 2.80 -16.28
CA THR A 84 6.71 2.11 -17.41
C THR A 84 5.82 0.96 -16.93
N ARG A 85 6.30 0.14 -15.98
CA ARG A 85 5.50 -0.93 -15.38
C ARG A 85 4.26 -0.42 -14.64
N VAL A 86 4.40 0.71 -13.93
CA VAL A 86 3.24 1.37 -13.30
C VAL A 86 2.25 1.83 -14.36
N THR A 87 2.72 2.43 -15.47
CA THR A 87 1.90 2.83 -16.60
C THR A 87 1.13 1.65 -17.18
N GLU A 88 1.83 0.56 -17.53
CA GLU A 88 1.21 -0.66 -18.07
C GLU A 88 0.18 -1.27 -17.11
N THR A 89 0.46 -1.21 -15.80
CA THR A 89 -0.47 -1.68 -14.77
C THR A 89 -1.74 -0.82 -14.75
N LEU A 90 -1.61 0.50 -14.78
CA LEU A 90 -2.75 1.42 -14.79
C LEU A 90 -3.59 1.27 -16.06
N ASP A 91 -2.94 1.10 -17.22
CA ASP A 91 -3.62 0.83 -18.50
C ASP A 91 -4.41 -0.49 -18.45
N ALA A 92 -3.85 -1.54 -17.85
CA ALA A 92 -4.48 -2.85 -17.75
C ALA A 92 -5.70 -2.87 -16.80
N LEU A 93 -5.76 -1.98 -15.81
CA LEU A 93 -6.89 -1.88 -14.88
C LEU A 93 -8.18 -1.37 -15.55
N GLY A 94 -8.05 -0.66 -16.68
CA GLY A 94 -9.16 -0.08 -17.40
C GLY A 94 -9.91 1.03 -16.64
N PRO A 95 -10.87 1.70 -17.28
CA PRO A 95 -11.47 2.95 -16.78
C PRO A 95 -12.28 2.78 -15.50
N ALA A 96 -12.88 1.62 -15.24
CA ALA A 96 -13.72 1.40 -14.06
C ALA A 96 -12.90 1.28 -12.76
N THR A 97 -11.76 0.60 -12.82
CA THR A 97 -10.86 0.38 -11.66
C THR A 97 -9.78 1.45 -11.62
N GLY A 98 -9.34 1.97 -12.75
CA GLY A 98 -8.31 2.98 -12.88
C GLY A 98 -8.65 4.31 -12.18
N GLN A 99 -9.95 4.63 -11.99
CA GLN A 99 -10.34 5.81 -11.21
C GLN A 99 -10.07 5.65 -9.70
N GLN A 100 -9.92 4.42 -9.21
CA GLN A 100 -9.67 4.10 -7.80
C GLN A 100 -8.18 3.88 -7.49
N VAL A 101 -7.34 3.84 -8.52
CA VAL A 101 -5.89 3.62 -8.40
C VAL A 101 -5.15 4.76 -9.07
N GLY A 102 -4.09 5.25 -8.44
CA GLY A 102 -3.20 6.25 -9.01
C GLY A 102 -1.73 5.92 -8.75
N GLY A 103 -0.84 6.65 -9.38
CA GLY A 103 0.59 6.63 -9.11
C GLY A 103 1.05 7.94 -8.47
N LEU A 104 1.96 7.85 -7.52
CA LEU A 104 2.70 8.98 -6.98
C LEU A 104 4.18 8.74 -7.18
N PHE A 105 4.80 9.53 -8.02
CA PHE A 105 6.26 9.60 -8.11
C PHE A 105 6.74 10.74 -7.22
N VAL A 106 7.58 10.45 -6.24
CA VAL A 106 8.15 11.45 -5.34
C VAL A 106 9.62 11.60 -5.66
N SER A 107 10.02 12.78 -6.14
CA SER A 107 11.43 13.03 -6.42
C SER A 107 12.24 13.11 -5.13
N VAL A 108 13.38 12.44 -5.13
CA VAL A 108 14.39 12.51 -4.05
C VAL A 108 15.56 13.43 -4.42
N ASP A 109 15.43 14.17 -5.52
CA ASP A 109 16.44 15.12 -6.02
C ASP A 109 15.79 16.47 -6.38
N PRO A 110 15.20 17.16 -5.40
CA PRO A 110 14.43 18.37 -5.65
C PRO A 110 15.25 19.52 -6.26
N ALA A 111 16.57 19.48 -6.11
CA ALA A 111 17.44 20.51 -6.67
C ALA A 111 17.42 20.50 -8.21
N ARG A 112 17.22 19.33 -8.84
CA ARG A 112 17.15 19.16 -10.29
C ARG A 112 15.72 18.98 -10.79
N ASP A 113 14.90 18.30 -10.01
CA ASP A 113 13.54 17.91 -10.38
C ASP A 113 12.53 19.00 -9.99
N THR A 114 12.57 20.13 -10.70
CA THR A 114 11.57 21.20 -10.55
C THR A 114 10.20 20.73 -11.06
N ALA A 115 9.13 21.43 -10.70
CA ALA A 115 7.78 21.12 -11.20
C ALA A 115 7.71 21.14 -12.74
N GLU A 116 8.49 22.00 -13.39
CA GLU A 116 8.58 22.07 -14.85
C GLU A 116 9.25 20.83 -15.44
N VAL A 117 10.40 20.41 -14.89
CA VAL A 117 11.09 19.17 -15.29
C VAL A 117 10.20 17.95 -15.07
N LEU A 118 9.52 17.88 -13.93
CA LEU A 118 8.60 16.79 -13.63
C LEU A 118 7.37 16.78 -14.56
N ARG A 119 6.91 17.91 -15.04
CA ARG A 119 5.82 18.00 -16.04
C ARG A 119 6.23 17.38 -17.36
N ASP A 120 7.40 17.73 -17.84
CA ASP A 120 7.94 17.16 -19.08
C ASP A 120 8.14 15.64 -18.92
N TYR A 121 8.71 15.20 -17.81
CA TYR A 121 8.93 13.80 -17.51
C TYR A 121 7.63 13.01 -17.41
N GLN A 122 6.60 13.57 -16.74
CA GLN A 122 5.28 12.97 -16.59
C GLN A 122 4.59 12.70 -17.94
N SER A 123 4.82 13.56 -18.95
CA SER A 123 4.20 13.43 -20.27
C SER A 123 4.50 12.10 -20.98
N HIS A 124 5.51 11.35 -20.53
CA HIS A 124 5.90 10.05 -21.09
C HIS A 124 5.19 8.87 -20.42
N PHE A 125 4.38 9.10 -19.38
CA PHE A 125 3.75 8.07 -18.56
C PHE A 125 2.23 8.24 -18.49
N HIS A 126 1.56 7.27 -17.85
CA HIS A 126 0.11 7.32 -17.70
C HIS A 126 -0.35 8.58 -16.93
N PRO A 127 -1.43 9.27 -17.37
CA PRO A 127 -1.88 10.54 -16.77
C PRO A 127 -2.36 10.43 -15.31
N ALA A 128 -2.66 9.23 -14.82
CA ALA A 128 -2.97 9.02 -13.41
C ALA A 128 -1.72 8.96 -12.49
N ILE A 129 -0.52 9.11 -13.04
CA ILE A 129 0.72 9.24 -12.26
C ILE A 129 0.94 10.73 -11.99
N THR A 130 0.89 11.11 -10.73
CA THR A 130 1.24 12.47 -10.28
C THR A 130 2.71 12.48 -9.86
N MET A 131 3.47 13.43 -10.37
CA MET A 131 4.87 13.63 -10.00
C MET A 131 4.95 14.72 -8.93
N LEU A 132 5.69 14.47 -7.87
CA LEU A 132 5.79 15.33 -6.68
C LEU A 132 7.25 15.74 -6.43
N THR A 133 7.43 17.01 -6.04
CA THR A 133 8.70 17.57 -5.59
C THR A 133 8.46 18.51 -4.40
N GLY A 134 9.53 18.96 -3.76
CA GLY A 134 9.46 19.89 -2.63
C GLY A 134 10.83 20.38 -2.26
N SER A 135 10.99 20.91 -1.06
CA SER A 135 12.30 21.13 -0.47
C SER A 135 12.86 19.83 0.11
N ASP A 136 14.17 19.76 0.34
CA ASP A 136 14.80 18.61 1.01
C ASP A 136 14.13 18.27 2.35
N ALA A 137 13.69 19.28 3.10
CA ALA A 137 13.02 19.10 4.39
C ALA A 137 11.60 18.54 4.23
N GLU A 138 10.88 18.87 3.16
CA GLU A 138 9.55 18.35 2.88
C GLU A 138 9.61 16.89 2.37
N ILE A 139 10.65 16.53 1.63
CA ILE A 139 10.85 15.18 1.11
C ILE A 139 11.33 14.21 2.20
N ALA A 140 12.03 14.71 3.22
CA ALA A 140 12.55 13.92 4.33
C ALA A 140 11.52 13.61 5.44
N GLN A 141 10.27 14.08 5.32
CA GLN A 141 9.17 13.79 6.26
C GLN A 141 8.61 12.39 6.07
#